data_75852d3543d50de335b831981d3f1764
#
_entry.id   75852d3543d50de335b831981d3f1764
#
_cell.length_a   1.000
_cell.length_b   1.000
_cell.length_c   1.000
_cell.angle_alpha   90.00
_cell.angle_beta   90.00
_cell.angle_gamma   90.00
#
_symmetry.space_group_name_H-M   'P 1'
#
loop_
_entity.id
_entity.type
_entity.pdbx_description
1 polymer ?
#
loop_
_entity_poly.entity_id
_entity_poly.type
_entity_poly.pdbx_seq_one_letter_code
_entity_poly.pdbx_strand_id
1 'polypeptide(L)' 'MEMTTDTFNYGKVTLRDCFDPESSLNGEGHVEVTDTNNNVIAVLYGYSVSEIEDMEQNEIEDLIDDNIL' A
#
# COMPACT_ATOMS: atom_id res chain seq x y z
N MET A 1 -9.06 3.81 6.00
CA MET A 1 -8.39 5.01 5.49
C MET A 1 -7.80 4.70 4.12
N GLU A 2 -7.75 5.68 3.26
CA GLU A 2 -7.36 5.49 1.88
C GLU A 2 -6.58 6.72 1.42
N MET A 3 -5.52 6.51 0.65
CA MET A 3 -4.81 7.63 0.03
C MET A 3 -4.51 7.31 -1.42
N THR A 4 -4.43 8.34 -2.24
CA THR A 4 -4.12 8.23 -3.66
C THR A 4 -2.85 9.02 -3.94
N THR A 5 -1.92 8.43 -4.68
CA THR A 5 -0.68 9.09 -5.03
C THR A 5 -0.25 8.67 -6.44
N ASP A 6 0.53 9.52 -7.08
CA ASP A 6 1.13 9.20 -8.38
C ASP A 6 2.52 8.62 -8.17
N THR A 7 2.84 7.57 -8.92
CA THR A 7 4.17 6.97 -8.88
C THR A 7 4.84 7.16 -10.24
N PHE A 8 6.13 7.07 -10.25
CA PHE A 8 6.90 7.17 -11.49
C PHE A 8 6.69 5.95 -12.39
N ASN A 9 6.58 4.75 -11.80
CA ASN A 9 6.52 3.50 -12.56
C ASN A 9 5.10 2.98 -12.81
N TYR A 10 4.14 3.32 -11.96
CA TYR A 10 2.82 2.68 -11.98
C TYR A 10 1.68 3.67 -12.20
N GLY A 11 2.00 4.96 -12.34
CA GLY A 11 1.00 6.00 -12.49
C GLY A 11 0.24 6.24 -11.19
N LYS A 12 -1.06 6.48 -11.29
CA LYS A 12 -1.89 6.77 -10.13
C LYS A 12 -2.27 5.48 -9.42
N VAL A 13 -1.96 5.41 -8.14
CA VAL A 13 -2.28 4.25 -7.31
C VAL A 13 -3.06 4.67 -6.07
N THR A 14 -3.88 3.75 -5.58
CA THR A 14 -4.64 3.93 -4.34
C THR A 14 -4.11 2.94 -3.30
N LEU A 15 -3.81 3.45 -2.10
CA LEU A 15 -3.38 2.65 -0.97
C LEU A 15 -4.51 2.62 0.04
N ARG A 16 -4.92 1.42 0.45
CA ARG A 16 -6.05 1.25 1.35
C ARG A 16 -5.69 0.33 2.51
N ASP A 17 -6.06 0.75 3.71
CA ASP A 17 -5.91 -0.10 4.90
C ASP A 17 -6.83 -1.30 4.82
N CYS A 18 -6.26 -2.49 5.01
CA CYS A 18 -7.00 -3.73 5.08
C CYS A 18 -6.64 -4.41 6.39
N PHE A 19 -7.64 -4.94 7.05
CA PHE A 19 -7.46 -5.71 8.29
C PHE A 19 -8.20 -7.03 8.15
N ASP A 20 -7.46 -8.12 8.25
CA ASP A 20 -8.04 -9.45 8.21
C ASP A 20 -7.59 -10.20 9.47
N PRO A 21 -8.46 -10.29 10.48
CA PRO A 21 -8.10 -10.95 11.74
C PRO A 21 -7.81 -12.44 11.59
N GLU A 22 -8.27 -13.07 10.52
CA GLU A 22 -8.02 -14.50 10.29
C GLU A 22 -6.67 -14.76 9.66
N SER A 23 -6.17 -13.83 8.83
CA SER A 23 -4.91 -14.01 8.11
C SER A 23 -3.75 -13.25 8.73
N SER A 24 -4.01 -12.31 9.64
CA SER A 24 -2.94 -11.53 10.25
C SER A 24 -2.51 -12.14 11.57
N LEU A 25 -1.25 -12.54 11.67
CA LEU A 25 -0.64 -12.94 12.94
C LEU A 25 -0.55 -11.71 13.83
N ASN A 26 -1.00 -11.82 15.07
CA ASN A 26 -0.98 -10.75 16.05
C ASN A 26 -1.88 -9.54 15.73
N GLY A 27 -2.85 -9.70 14.83
CA GLY A 27 -3.80 -8.64 14.53
C GLY A 27 -3.23 -7.49 13.70
N GLU A 28 -2.10 -7.69 13.04
CA GLU A 28 -1.52 -6.68 12.19
C GLU A 28 -2.27 -6.60 10.86
N GLY A 29 -2.54 -5.35 10.44
CA GLY A 29 -3.16 -5.11 9.14
C GLY A 29 -2.14 -5.07 8.02
N HIS A 30 -2.64 -4.82 6.82
CA HIS A 30 -1.79 -4.59 5.65
C HIS A 30 -2.40 -3.48 4.80
N VAL A 31 -1.64 -3.01 3.84
CA VAL A 31 -2.10 -1.99 2.89
C VAL A 31 -2.11 -2.59 1.50
N GLU A 32 -3.25 -2.54 0.83
CA GLU A 32 -3.37 -2.93 -0.57
C GLU A 32 -3.08 -1.72 -1.46
N VAL A 33 -2.26 -1.94 -2.48
CA VAL A 33 -1.97 -0.92 -3.50
C VAL A 33 -2.66 -1.35 -4.80
N THR A 34 -3.58 -0.53 -5.28
CA THR A 34 -4.33 -0.80 -6.50
C THR A 34 -4.03 0.26 -7.56
N ASP A 35 -4.05 -0.15 -8.82
CA ASP A 35 -3.87 0.77 -9.95
C ASP A 35 -5.21 1.38 -10.39
N THR A 36 -5.19 2.16 -11.47
CA THR A 36 -6.40 2.81 -11.99
C THR A 36 -7.42 1.83 -12.56
N ASN A 37 -6.99 0.61 -12.86
CA ASN A 37 -7.87 -0.45 -13.34
C ASN A 37 -8.42 -1.32 -12.20
N ASN A 38 -8.17 -0.90 -10.97
CA ASN A 38 -8.61 -1.59 -9.77
C ASN A 38 -7.95 -2.96 -9.56
N ASN A 39 -6.75 -3.14 -10.09
CA ASN A 39 -5.96 -4.34 -9.87
C ASN A 39 -5.02 -4.14 -8.70
N VAL A 40 -4.94 -5.13 -7.80
CA VAL A 40 -3.98 -5.10 -6.69
C VAL A 40 -2.59 -5.38 -7.26
N ILE A 41 -1.70 -4.40 -7.18
CA ILE A 41 -0.34 -4.52 -7.71
C ILE A 41 0.70 -4.79 -6.62
N ALA A 42 0.38 -4.49 -5.38
CA ALA A 42 1.30 -4.71 -4.25
C ALA A 42 0.51 -4.86 -2.96
N VAL A 43 1.10 -5.54 -1.99
CA VAL A 43 0.54 -5.66 -0.64
C VAL A 43 1.66 -5.35 0.36
N LEU A 44 1.42 -4.38 1.25
CA LEU A 44 2.40 -3.90 2.21
C LEU A 44 2.03 -4.41 3.60
N TYR A 45 2.62 -5.52 4.00
CA TYR A 45 2.36 -6.14 5.29
C TYR A 45 3.07 -5.39 6.42
N GLY A 46 2.37 -5.19 7.53
CA GLY A 46 2.94 -4.51 8.70
C GLY A 46 2.93 -3.00 8.61
N TYR A 47 2.24 -2.43 7.63
CA TYR A 47 2.11 -0.99 7.42
C TYR A 47 0.66 -0.55 7.53
N SER A 48 0.47 0.73 7.80
CA SER A 48 -0.83 1.38 7.71
C SER A 48 -0.72 2.60 6.79
N VAL A 49 -1.86 3.04 6.25
CA VAL A 49 -1.88 4.22 5.37
C VAL A 49 -1.37 5.45 6.13
N SER A 50 -1.71 5.59 7.41
CA SER A 50 -1.24 6.73 8.20
C SER A 50 0.28 6.78 8.34
N GLU A 51 0.94 5.63 8.41
CA GLU A 51 2.40 5.56 8.42
C GLU A 51 2.98 5.95 7.06
N ILE A 52 2.35 5.49 6.00
CA ILE A 52 2.82 5.76 4.64
C ILE A 52 2.63 7.24 4.27
N GLU A 53 1.57 7.88 4.76
CA GLU A 53 1.33 9.30 4.52
C GLU A 53 2.48 10.19 5.00
N ASP A 54 3.17 9.78 6.05
CA ASP A 54 4.29 10.53 6.62
C ASP A 54 5.61 10.29 5.88
N MET A 55 5.65 9.36 4.94
CA MET A 55 6.85 9.04 4.16
C MET A 55 7.03 10.02 3.01
N GLU A 56 8.28 10.19 2.59
CA GLU A 56 8.58 10.94 1.39
C GLU A 56 8.18 10.12 0.15
N GLN A 57 7.93 10.81 -0.95
CA GLN A 57 7.44 10.17 -2.19
C GLN A 57 8.37 9.05 -2.66
N ASN A 58 9.68 9.27 -2.63
CA ASN A 58 10.65 8.26 -3.04
C ASN A 58 10.63 7.02 -2.12
N GLU A 59 10.37 7.22 -0.83
CA GLU A 59 10.24 6.11 0.11
C GLU A 59 8.99 5.28 -0.16
N ILE A 60 7.88 5.95 -0.50
CA ILE A 60 6.63 5.28 -0.84
C ILE A 60 6.83 4.44 -2.11
N GLU A 61 7.48 5.00 -3.11
CA GLU A 61 7.74 4.28 -4.36
C GLU A 61 8.65 3.07 -4.15
N ASP A 62 9.71 3.22 -3.35
CA ASP A 62 10.59 2.10 -3.03
C ASP A 62 9.84 0.99 -2.27
N LEU A 63 8.97 1.37 -1.35
CA LEU A 63 8.17 0.40 -0.61
C LEU A 63 7.23 -0.38 -1.53
N ILE A 64 6.59 0.30 -2.46
CA ILE A 64 5.72 -0.35 -3.44
C ILE A 64 6.54 -1.27 -4.34
N ASP A 65 7.67 -0.80 -4.86
CA ASP A 65 8.55 -1.60 -5.72
C ASP A 65 9.02 -2.89 -5.05
N ASP A 66 9.35 -2.81 -3.76
CA ASP A 66 9.83 -3.97 -3.00
C ASP A 66 8.75 -5.00 -2.74
N ASN A 67 7.48 -4.65 -2.92
CA ASN A 67 6.35 -5.50 -2.59
C ASN A 67 5.42 -5.78 -3.78
N ILE A 68 5.87 -5.52 -4.98
CA ILE A 68 5.10 -5.81 -6.20
C ILE A 68 4.84 -7.32 -6.31
N LEU A 69 3.60 -7.65 -6.62
CA LEU A 69 3.14 -9.05 -6.76
C LEU A 69 3.60 -9.67 -8.08
#